data_859d4534eac49b7f35bef2f01deec69a
#
_entry.id   859d4534eac49b7f35bef2f01deec69a
#
_cell.length_a   1.000
_cell.length_b   1.000
_cell.length_c   1.000
_cell.angle_alpha   90.00
_cell.angle_beta   90.00
_cell.angle_gamma   90.00
#
_symmetry.space_group_name_H-M   'P 1'
#
loop_
_entity.id
_entity.type
_entity.pdbx_description
1 polymer ?
#
loop_
_entity_poly.entity_id
_entity_poly.type
_entity_poly.pdbx_seq_one_letter_code
_entity_poly.pdbx_strand_id
1 'polypeptide(L)'
;MTNKTSKKTNSKKEKIIGIDLGTSNSAAAVLQAGKPTIIPSAEGTSMYGKAFPSIVAFTKEGQMLVGEPARRQAVSNPENTITAAKRKMGTEHKYKVNDKEYTPQQISAFILQKIKKDAEEFVGEKIEKAVITVPAYFDDNQRQATKDAGTIAGLEVVRIVNEPTAASLAFGMDKQEKEQKILVFDLGGGTLDVTVMEFGDGVFEVKSTSGDTELGGTDMDEVLVGFLLDEFKNKEGIDLSKDSVAMQRLREAAEKAKIELSTTLETDINLPFITATDEGPKHLTMKFTRAKLEQLVENIIKKCKHPLEQAIKDAKLDTKEINRIILVGGPTRMPCVSKFVEDFIGAKAERGIDPMECVAQGAAIQAGVLAGEVKDILLLDVTPLSLGIETLGGVFTKLIERNTTIPSKKSQVFSTAAENQPAVTINVLQGERSMVADNKSLGRFDLVGIPPAPRGVPQIEVTFDIDANGIVHVTAKDLGTGKEQSIKITASQKLDDEEVERMKKEAEEHAEEDKKRKEEIETINQADTLVYSSEKLFKDFEGKVKKKELEDIKGKVMELKELLKPEKKDVEAVKKKM
;
A
#
# COMPACT_ATOMS: atom_id res chain seq x y z
N MET A 1 -52.34 -29.74 -27.60
CA MET A 1 -51.37 -29.94 -26.50
C MET A 1 -49.98 -29.73 -27.07
N THR A 2 -49.44 -28.52 -26.95
CA THR A 2 -48.12 -28.15 -27.47
C THR A 2 -47.14 -28.12 -26.29
N ASN A 3 -46.26 -29.11 -26.23
CA ASN A 3 -45.18 -29.21 -25.26
C ASN A 3 -44.18 -28.08 -25.51
N LYS A 4 -44.15 -27.08 -24.63
CA LYS A 4 -43.05 -26.12 -24.52
C LYS A 4 -41.92 -26.79 -23.69
N THR A 5 -40.95 -27.37 -24.38
CA THR A 5 -39.66 -27.72 -23.79
C THR A 5 -38.92 -26.43 -23.45
N SER A 6 -38.88 -26.09 -22.18
CA SER A 6 -38.00 -25.03 -21.67
C SER A 6 -36.54 -25.49 -21.84
N LYS A 7 -35.84 -24.91 -22.81
CA LYS A 7 -34.36 -24.97 -22.85
C LYS A 7 -33.85 -24.29 -21.59
N LYS A 8 -33.43 -25.06 -20.60
CA LYS A 8 -32.51 -24.57 -19.56
C LYS A 8 -31.21 -24.20 -20.29
N THR A 9 -30.99 -22.92 -20.55
CA THR A 9 -29.70 -22.39 -20.88
C THR A 9 -28.81 -22.62 -19.65
N ASN A 10 -27.95 -23.62 -19.71
CA ASN A 10 -26.81 -23.74 -18.81
C ASN A 10 -25.93 -22.51 -19.11
N SER A 11 -26.09 -21.42 -18.39
CA SER A 11 -25.11 -20.35 -18.39
C SER A 11 -23.82 -20.95 -17.84
N LYS A 12 -22.84 -21.18 -18.72
CA LYS A 12 -21.50 -21.54 -18.28
C LYS A 12 -21.09 -20.47 -17.27
N LYS A 13 -20.80 -20.87 -16.04
CA LYS A 13 -20.27 -19.94 -15.03
C LYS A 13 -18.95 -19.39 -15.55
N GLU A 14 -18.87 -18.08 -15.67
CA GLU A 14 -17.65 -17.40 -16.07
C GLU A 14 -16.52 -17.72 -15.07
N LYS A 15 -15.35 -18.09 -15.59
CA LYS A 15 -14.18 -18.34 -14.76
C LYS A 15 -13.55 -17.03 -14.32
N ILE A 16 -13.24 -16.96 -13.02
CA ILE A 16 -12.49 -15.86 -12.42
C ILE A 16 -11.15 -16.41 -11.96
N ILE A 17 -10.07 -15.78 -12.34
CA ILE A 17 -8.72 -16.16 -11.89
C ILE A 17 -8.25 -15.27 -10.74
N GLY A 18 -7.38 -15.82 -9.87
CA GLY A 18 -6.63 -15.06 -8.89
C GLY A 18 -5.24 -14.74 -9.41
N ILE A 19 -4.82 -13.50 -9.26
CA ILE A 19 -3.51 -13.02 -9.73
C ILE A 19 -2.75 -12.39 -8.58
N ASP A 20 -1.55 -12.88 -8.33
CA ASP A 20 -0.51 -12.21 -7.57
C ASP A 20 0.33 -11.39 -8.55
N LEU A 21 0.14 -10.07 -8.55
CA LEU A 21 0.93 -9.14 -9.34
C LEU A 21 2.13 -8.65 -8.50
N GLY A 22 3.18 -9.46 -8.41
CA GLY A 22 4.33 -9.19 -7.55
C GLY A 22 5.34 -8.18 -8.14
N THR A 23 6.18 -7.60 -7.30
CA THR A 23 7.25 -6.66 -7.71
C THR A 23 8.30 -7.33 -8.59
N SER A 24 8.80 -8.47 -8.17
CA SER A 24 9.85 -9.22 -8.91
C SER A 24 9.28 -10.36 -9.72
N ASN A 25 8.28 -11.06 -9.20
CA ASN A 25 7.66 -12.21 -9.83
C ASN A 25 6.14 -12.13 -9.69
N SER A 26 5.42 -12.61 -10.69
CA SER A 26 3.96 -12.72 -10.69
C SER A 26 3.52 -14.16 -10.85
N ALA A 27 2.37 -14.49 -10.29
CA ALA A 27 1.76 -15.80 -10.40
C ALA A 27 0.24 -15.69 -10.56
N ALA A 28 -0.37 -16.72 -11.13
CA ALA A 28 -1.83 -16.80 -11.20
C ALA A 28 -2.31 -18.19 -10.81
N ALA A 29 -3.54 -18.24 -10.32
CA ALA A 29 -4.20 -19.49 -9.99
C ALA A 29 -5.67 -19.46 -10.37
N VAL A 30 -6.27 -20.62 -10.54
CA VAL A 30 -7.68 -20.81 -10.79
C VAL A 30 -8.25 -21.89 -9.86
N LEU A 31 -9.50 -21.72 -9.44
CA LEU A 31 -10.16 -22.76 -8.66
C LEU A 31 -10.62 -23.88 -9.61
N GLN A 32 -10.12 -25.11 -9.38
CA GLN A 32 -10.49 -26.32 -10.10
C GLN A 32 -10.96 -27.39 -9.13
N ALA A 33 -12.19 -27.85 -9.28
CA ALA A 33 -12.79 -28.86 -8.39
C ALA A 33 -12.68 -28.50 -6.90
N GLY A 34 -12.84 -27.21 -6.54
CA GLY A 34 -12.77 -26.72 -5.17
C GLY A 34 -11.34 -26.53 -4.62
N LYS A 35 -10.30 -26.72 -5.43
CA LYS A 35 -8.90 -26.52 -5.03
C LYS A 35 -8.23 -25.45 -5.89
N PRO A 36 -7.45 -24.55 -5.27
CA PRO A 36 -6.66 -23.59 -6.02
C PRO A 36 -5.51 -24.30 -6.76
N THR A 37 -5.43 -24.07 -8.06
CA THR A 37 -4.42 -24.66 -8.94
C THR A 37 -3.62 -23.54 -9.59
N ILE A 38 -2.30 -23.53 -9.41
CA ILE A 38 -1.42 -22.54 -10.02
C ILE A 38 -1.38 -22.75 -11.53
N ILE A 39 -1.57 -21.67 -12.27
CA ILE A 39 -1.46 -21.60 -13.71
C ILE A 39 0.03 -21.51 -14.06
N PRO A 40 0.60 -22.48 -14.77
CA PRO A 40 2.00 -22.42 -15.19
C PRO A 40 2.19 -21.34 -16.27
N SER A 41 3.37 -20.72 -16.30
CA SER A 41 3.75 -19.90 -17.45
C SER A 41 3.91 -20.79 -18.70
N ALA A 42 3.46 -20.30 -19.85
CA ALA A 42 3.64 -20.99 -21.14
C ALA A 42 5.13 -21.22 -21.49
N GLU A 43 6.05 -20.48 -20.89
CA GLU A 43 7.50 -20.61 -21.05
C GLU A 43 8.12 -21.71 -20.17
N GLY A 44 7.31 -22.38 -19.36
CA GLY A 44 7.75 -23.42 -18.42
C GLY A 44 8.13 -22.87 -17.03
N THR A 45 8.75 -23.74 -16.23
CA THR A 45 9.19 -23.38 -14.87
C THR A 45 10.47 -22.55 -14.92
N SER A 46 10.48 -21.46 -14.16
CA SER A 46 11.66 -20.62 -13.95
C SER A 46 12.43 -21.02 -12.68
N MET A 47 13.51 -20.32 -12.36
CA MET A 47 14.19 -20.45 -11.08
C MET A 47 13.28 -20.08 -9.87
N TYR A 48 12.14 -19.46 -10.14
CA TYR A 48 11.12 -19.07 -9.16
C TYR A 48 9.93 -20.06 -9.12
N GLY A 49 10.10 -21.27 -9.63
CA GLY A 49 9.04 -22.26 -9.72
C GLY A 49 8.04 -21.95 -10.83
N LYS A 50 6.75 -21.92 -10.52
CA LYS A 50 5.67 -21.60 -11.48
C LYS A 50 5.41 -20.10 -11.65
N ALA A 51 5.93 -19.27 -10.74
CA ALA A 51 5.92 -17.82 -10.90
C ALA A 51 6.88 -17.42 -12.03
N PHE A 52 6.60 -16.32 -12.70
CA PHE A 52 7.46 -15.78 -13.74
C PHE A 52 7.89 -14.33 -13.42
N PRO A 53 9.04 -13.89 -13.97
CA PRO A 53 9.55 -12.54 -13.68
C PRO A 53 8.59 -11.44 -14.13
N SER A 54 8.33 -10.48 -13.25
CA SER A 54 7.56 -9.25 -13.54
C SER A 54 8.42 -8.25 -14.33
N ILE A 55 8.91 -8.68 -15.48
CA ILE A 55 9.84 -7.94 -16.34
C ILE A 55 9.22 -7.74 -17.72
N VAL A 56 9.34 -6.52 -18.24
CA VAL A 56 8.93 -6.16 -19.59
C VAL A 56 10.13 -5.57 -20.33
N ALA A 57 10.40 -6.05 -21.52
CA ALA A 57 11.48 -5.54 -22.36
C ALA A 57 10.99 -5.26 -23.79
N PHE A 58 11.69 -4.38 -24.47
CA PHE A 58 11.42 -4.06 -25.85
C PHE A 58 12.69 -4.29 -26.69
N THR A 59 12.57 -5.04 -27.78
CA THR A 59 13.68 -5.22 -28.70
C THR A 59 13.95 -3.94 -29.51
N LYS A 60 15.08 -3.88 -30.19
CA LYS A 60 15.41 -2.74 -31.06
C LYS A 60 14.39 -2.58 -32.20
N GLU A 61 13.79 -3.68 -32.64
CA GLU A 61 12.74 -3.72 -33.67
C GLU A 61 11.36 -3.35 -33.12
N GLY A 62 11.25 -3.07 -31.78
CA GLY A 62 10.03 -2.66 -31.13
C GLY A 62 9.12 -3.82 -30.69
N GLN A 63 9.58 -5.07 -30.74
CA GLN A 63 8.84 -6.22 -30.23
C GLN A 63 8.85 -6.16 -28.68
N MET A 64 7.69 -6.35 -28.07
CA MET A 64 7.54 -6.45 -26.62
C MET A 64 7.74 -7.90 -26.15
N LEU A 65 8.55 -8.05 -25.11
CA LEU A 65 8.81 -9.29 -24.41
C LEU A 65 8.36 -9.15 -22.96
N VAL A 66 7.78 -10.19 -22.37
CA VAL A 66 7.32 -10.21 -20.99
C VAL A 66 7.76 -11.51 -20.31
N GLY A 67 8.15 -11.43 -19.04
CA GLY A 67 8.53 -12.59 -18.26
C GLY A 67 9.97 -13.05 -18.53
N GLU A 68 10.18 -14.34 -18.66
CA GLU A 68 11.50 -14.95 -18.82
C GLU A 68 12.25 -14.51 -20.11
N PRO A 69 11.58 -14.33 -21.28
CA PRO A 69 12.22 -13.74 -22.45
C PRO A 69 12.75 -12.32 -22.20
N ALA A 70 12.00 -11.49 -21.48
CA ALA A 70 12.42 -10.14 -21.11
C ALA A 70 13.63 -10.18 -20.16
N ARG A 71 13.63 -11.07 -19.18
CA ARG A 71 14.74 -11.28 -18.24
C ARG A 71 16.03 -11.67 -18.98
N ARG A 72 15.94 -12.62 -19.92
CA ARG A 72 17.11 -13.04 -20.71
C ARG A 72 17.69 -11.90 -21.55
N GLN A 73 16.85 -10.97 -22.01
CA GLN A 73 17.31 -9.82 -22.80
C GLN A 73 17.95 -8.73 -21.90
N ALA A 74 17.65 -8.69 -20.60
CA ALA A 74 18.08 -7.64 -19.70
C ALA A 74 19.59 -7.38 -19.72
N VAL A 75 20.40 -8.44 -19.86
CA VAL A 75 21.87 -8.33 -19.94
C VAL A 75 22.34 -7.62 -21.21
N SER A 76 21.72 -7.90 -22.35
CA SER A 76 22.13 -7.34 -23.66
C SER A 76 21.43 -6.03 -24.02
N ASN A 77 20.33 -5.71 -23.33
CA ASN A 77 19.52 -4.52 -23.58
C ASN A 77 18.91 -3.97 -22.28
N PRO A 78 19.74 -3.60 -21.29
CA PRO A 78 19.27 -3.16 -19.99
C PRO A 78 18.44 -1.87 -20.05
N GLU A 79 18.76 -0.95 -20.96
CA GLU A 79 18.09 0.35 -21.10
C GLU A 79 16.62 0.23 -21.56
N ASN A 80 16.29 -0.83 -22.30
CA ASN A 80 14.92 -1.10 -22.78
C ASN A 80 14.27 -2.25 -22.02
N THR A 81 14.76 -2.58 -20.82
CA THR A 81 14.21 -3.61 -19.94
C THR A 81 13.76 -2.99 -18.62
N ILE A 82 12.47 -3.12 -18.34
CA ILE A 82 11.82 -2.54 -17.17
C ILE A 82 11.58 -3.62 -16.14
N THR A 83 12.12 -3.40 -14.95
CA THR A 83 11.95 -4.26 -13.77
C THR A 83 11.25 -3.50 -12.65
N ALA A 84 10.67 -4.21 -11.69
CA ALA A 84 10.09 -3.65 -10.47
C ALA A 84 9.08 -2.49 -10.70
N ALA A 85 8.32 -2.52 -11.80
CA ALA A 85 7.37 -1.47 -12.15
C ALA A 85 6.30 -1.23 -11.05
N LYS A 86 5.98 -2.25 -10.27
CA LYS A 86 5.03 -2.18 -9.15
C LYS A 86 5.44 -1.14 -8.10
N ARG A 87 6.76 -0.93 -7.86
CA ARG A 87 7.27 0.13 -6.96
C ARG A 87 6.95 1.55 -7.42
N LYS A 88 6.57 1.75 -8.67
CA LYS A 88 6.18 3.06 -9.22
C LYS A 88 4.69 3.15 -9.52
N MET A 89 3.91 2.14 -9.13
CA MET A 89 2.46 2.12 -9.32
C MET A 89 1.79 3.31 -8.59
N GLY A 90 0.81 3.93 -9.22
CA GLY A 90 0.12 5.09 -8.68
C GLY A 90 0.92 6.41 -8.72
N THR A 91 2.08 6.43 -9.40
CA THR A 91 2.94 7.61 -9.53
C THR A 91 2.91 8.16 -10.97
N GLU A 92 3.41 9.39 -11.16
CA GLU A 92 3.57 10.01 -12.48
C GLU A 92 4.85 9.56 -13.22
N HIS A 93 5.54 8.54 -12.67
CA HIS A 93 6.76 8.03 -13.30
C HIS A 93 6.48 7.54 -14.71
N LYS A 94 7.42 7.80 -15.62
CA LYS A 94 7.36 7.34 -17.01
C LYS A 94 8.65 6.63 -17.39
N TYR A 95 8.50 5.46 -17.95
CA TYR A 95 9.58 4.69 -18.55
C TYR A 95 9.75 5.12 -20.00
N LYS A 96 10.95 5.58 -20.37
CA LYS A 96 11.29 5.92 -21.76
C LYS A 96 11.94 4.74 -22.44
N VAL A 97 11.34 4.25 -23.50
CA VAL A 97 11.80 3.10 -24.26
C VAL A 97 11.55 3.35 -25.75
N ASN A 98 12.59 3.30 -26.58
CA ASN A 98 12.50 3.48 -28.05
C ASN A 98 11.61 4.68 -28.43
N ASP A 99 11.89 5.87 -27.90
CA ASP A 99 11.15 7.15 -28.12
C ASP A 99 9.67 7.13 -27.68
N LYS A 100 9.22 6.11 -26.95
CA LYS A 100 7.90 6.03 -26.33
C LYS A 100 7.99 6.14 -24.83
N GLU A 101 6.93 6.68 -24.22
CA GLU A 101 6.78 6.75 -22.78
C GLU A 101 5.68 5.77 -22.33
N TYR A 102 5.95 5.02 -21.26
CA TYR A 102 5.02 4.08 -20.66
C TYR A 102 4.84 4.39 -19.18
N THR A 103 3.61 4.38 -18.71
CA THR A 103 3.30 4.50 -17.28
C THR A 103 3.50 3.15 -16.56
N PRO A 104 3.67 3.15 -15.24
CA PRO A 104 3.72 1.90 -14.47
C PRO A 104 2.49 1.02 -14.67
N GLN A 105 1.31 1.62 -14.84
CA GLN A 105 0.06 0.92 -15.12
C GLN A 105 0.12 0.18 -16.47
N GLN A 106 0.66 0.82 -17.50
CA GLN A 106 0.82 0.18 -18.82
C GLN A 106 1.83 -0.98 -18.78
N ILE A 107 2.96 -0.82 -18.08
CA ILE A 107 3.93 -1.91 -17.90
C ILE A 107 3.30 -3.08 -17.14
N SER A 108 2.57 -2.80 -16.07
CA SER A 108 1.85 -3.83 -15.31
C SER A 108 0.74 -4.49 -16.13
N ALA A 109 0.07 -3.73 -17.01
CA ALA A 109 -0.92 -4.28 -17.93
C ALA A 109 -0.32 -5.30 -18.91
N PHE A 110 0.91 -5.09 -19.39
CA PHE A 110 1.58 -6.08 -20.25
C PHE A 110 1.84 -7.41 -19.52
N ILE A 111 2.21 -7.33 -18.22
CA ILE A 111 2.35 -8.51 -17.37
C ILE A 111 0.99 -9.21 -17.23
N LEU A 112 -0.08 -8.46 -16.94
CA LEU A 112 -1.43 -9.00 -16.80
C LEU A 112 -1.97 -9.59 -18.10
N GLN A 113 -1.66 -9.01 -19.25
CA GLN A 113 -2.01 -9.57 -20.58
C GLN A 113 -1.35 -10.92 -20.81
N LYS A 114 -0.07 -11.06 -20.41
CA LYS A 114 0.62 -12.36 -20.47
C LYS A 114 -0.07 -13.38 -19.57
N ILE A 115 -0.37 -13.01 -18.31
CA ILE A 115 -1.08 -13.89 -17.37
C ILE A 115 -2.43 -14.33 -17.95
N LYS A 116 -3.19 -13.39 -18.49
CA LYS A 116 -4.48 -13.68 -19.13
C LYS A 116 -4.33 -14.71 -20.26
N LYS A 117 -3.34 -14.52 -21.14
CA LYS A 117 -3.08 -15.43 -22.24
C LYS A 117 -2.69 -16.84 -21.74
N ASP A 118 -1.78 -16.92 -20.79
CA ASP A 118 -1.35 -18.20 -20.19
C ASP A 118 -2.54 -18.90 -19.49
N ALA A 119 -3.40 -18.13 -18.83
CA ALA A 119 -4.60 -18.65 -18.18
C ALA A 119 -5.63 -19.19 -19.19
N GLU A 120 -5.87 -18.47 -20.28
CA GLU A 120 -6.79 -18.89 -21.33
C GLU A 120 -6.31 -20.19 -22.02
N GLU A 121 -5.00 -20.32 -22.24
CA GLU A 121 -4.39 -21.53 -22.78
C GLU A 121 -4.50 -22.70 -21.80
N PHE A 122 -4.24 -22.48 -20.51
CA PHE A 122 -4.31 -23.51 -19.46
C PHE A 122 -5.73 -23.98 -19.19
N VAL A 123 -6.69 -23.05 -19.14
CA VAL A 123 -8.10 -23.35 -18.81
C VAL A 123 -8.88 -23.82 -20.05
N GLY A 124 -8.44 -23.44 -21.25
CA GLY A 124 -9.09 -23.76 -22.53
C GLY A 124 -10.34 -22.92 -22.82
N GLU A 125 -10.52 -21.79 -22.13
CA GLU A 125 -11.62 -20.84 -22.37
C GLU A 125 -11.16 -19.40 -22.09
N LYS A 126 -11.94 -18.42 -22.60
CA LYS A 126 -11.63 -17.00 -22.36
C LYS A 126 -11.74 -16.63 -20.90
N ILE A 127 -10.83 -15.78 -20.45
CA ILE A 127 -10.79 -15.22 -19.10
C ILE A 127 -11.05 -13.72 -19.20
N GLU A 128 -12.18 -13.29 -18.64
CA GLU A 128 -12.59 -11.89 -18.66
C GLU A 128 -12.50 -11.23 -17.28
N LYS A 129 -12.47 -12.04 -16.19
CA LYS A 129 -12.54 -11.57 -14.81
C LYS A 129 -11.34 -12.04 -13.98
N ALA A 130 -10.88 -11.15 -13.11
CA ALA A 130 -9.78 -11.46 -12.20
C ALA A 130 -9.97 -10.84 -10.81
N VAL A 131 -9.45 -11.53 -9.79
CA VAL A 131 -9.08 -10.97 -8.49
C VAL A 131 -7.59 -10.68 -8.55
N ILE A 132 -7.17 -9.46 -8.25
CA ILE A 132 -5.75 -9.06 -8.27
C ILE A 132 -5.34 -8.68 -6.86
N THR A 133 -4.14 -9.10 -6.43
CA THR A 133 -3.62 -8.75 -5.12
C THR A 133 -2.76 -7.50 -5.15
N VAL A 134 -2.74 -6.82 -4.01
CA VAL A 134 -1.88 -5.67 -3.75
C VAL A 134 -1.28 -5.79 -2.36
N PRO A 135 -0.12 -5.17 -2.08
CA PRO A 135 0.37 -5.01 -0.74
C PRO A 135 -0.71 -4.40 0.17
N ALA A 136 -0.78 -4.83 1.43
CA ALA A 136 -1.77 -4.31 2.38
C ALA A 136 -1.59 -2.79 2.57
N TYR A 137 -0.37 -2.32 2.44
CA TYR A 137 0.06 -0.95 2.62
C TYR A 137 -0.08 -0.04 1.40
N PHE A 138 -0.55 -0.57 0.27
CA PHE A 138 -0.85 0.27 -0.89
C PHE A 138 -1.89 1.32 -0.55
N ASP A 139 -1.59 2.56 -0.88
CA ASP A 139 -2.53 3.68 -0.81
C ASP A 139 -3.64 3.55 -1.87
N ASP A 140 -4.64 4.41 -1.79
CA ASP A 140 -5.78 4.40 -2.71
C ASP A 140 -5.35 4.59 -4.17
N ASN A 141 -4.34 5.43 -4.43
CA ASN A 141 -3.81 5.66 -5.77
C ASN A 141 -3.17 4.42 -6.37
N GLN A 142 -2.39 3.70 -5.57
CA GLN A 142 -1.72 2.47 -5.97
C GLN A 142 -2.73 1.35 -6.24
N ARG A 143 -3.80 1.26 -5.42
CA ARG A 143 -4.92 0.32 -5.60
C ARG A 143 -5.70 0.62 -6.89
N GLN A 144 -6.06 1.88 -7.11
CA GLN A 144 -6.76 2.29 -8.33
C GLN A 144 -5.89 2.06 -9.58
N ALA A 145 -4.60 2.41 -9.52
CA ALA A 145 -3.66 2.17 -10.61
C ALA A 145 -3.52 0.68 -10.95
N THR A 146 -3.57 -0.20 -9.94
CA THR A 146 -3.58 -1.65 -10.16
C THR A 146 -4.87 -2.11 -10.84
N LYS A 147 -6.01 -1.56 -10.44
CA LYS A 147 -7.30 -1.83 -11.10
C LYS A 147 -7.32 -1.35 -12.55
N ASP A 148 -6.75 -0.16 -12.80
CA ASP A 148 -6.62 0.40 -14.15
C ASP A 148 -5.72 -0.46 -15.03
N ALA A 149 -4.59 -0.98 -14.49
CA ALA A 149 -3.73 -1.92 -15.21
C ALA A 149 -4.49 -3.19 -15.63
N GLY A 150 -5.36 -3.72 -14.77
CA GLY A 150 -6.24 -4.85 -15.11
C GLY A 150 -7.20 -4.50 -16.24
N THR A 151 -7.80 -3.33 -16.20
CA THR A 151 -8.70 -2.84 -17.26
C THR A 151 -7.97 -2.68 -18.59
N ILE A 152 -6.77 -2.10 -18.58
CA ILE A 152 -5.90 -1.95 -19.77
C ILE A 152 -5.52 -3.34 -20.33
N ALA A 153 -5.35 -4.33 -19.46
CA ALA A 153 -5.08 -5.72 -19.87
C ALA A 153 -6.32 -6.44 -20.44
N GLY A 154 -7.48 -5.81 -20.42
CA GLY A 154 -8.75 -6.41 -20.86
C GLY A 154 -9.32 -7.40 -19.84
N LEU A 155 -9.13 -7.13 -18.55
CA LEU A 155 -9.69 -7.88 -17.42
C LEU A 155 -10.67 -6.98 -16.64
N GLU A 156 -11.85 -7.49 -16.34
CA GLU A 156 -12.71 -6.93 -15.30
C GLU A 156 -12.11 -7.30 -13.93
N VAL A 157 -11.56 -6.33 -13.21
CA VAL A 157 -11.05 -6.54 -11.86
C VAL A 157 -12.21 -6.52 -10.88
N VAL A 158 -12.73 -7.70 -10.56
CA VAL A 158 -13.91 -7.87 -9.69
C VAL A 158 -13.60 -7.62 -8.23
N ARG A 159 -12.34 -7.78 -7.82
CA ARG A 159 -11.87 -7.51 -6.45
C ARG A 159 -10.37 -7.22 -6.44
N ILE A 160 -9.99 -6.24 -5.62
CA ILE A 160 -8.61 -6.08 -5.13
C ILE A 160 -8.54 -6.68 -3.72
N VAL A 161 -7.53 -7.50 -3.44
CA VAL A 161 -7.32 -8.18 -2.15
C VAL A 161 -5.91 -7.93 -1.66
N ASN A 162 -5.74 -7.71 -0.37
CA ASN A 162 -4.41 -7.57 0.21
C ASN A 162 -3.62 -8.89 0.17
N GLU A 163 -2.35 -8.84 -0.17
CA GLU A 163 -1.47 -10.01 -0.32
C GLU A 163 -1.43 -10.88 0.95
N PRO A 164 -1.21 -10.35 2.16
CA PRO A 164 -1.21 -11.17 3.38
C PRO A 164 -2.58 -11.79 3.66
N THR A 165 -3.65 -11.10 3.29
CA THR A 165 -5.02 -11.60 3.44
C THR A 165 -5.29 -12.75 2.46
N ALA A 166 -4.87 -12.63 1.22
CA ALA A 166 -4.93 -13.71 0.24
C ALA A 166 -4.11 -14.92 0.72
N ALA A 167 -2.86 -14.71 1.17
CA ALA A 167 -2.02 -15.80 1.67
C ALA A 167 -2.69 -16.57 2.80
N SER A 168 -3.34 -15.89 3.75
CA SER A 168 -4.02 -16.54 4.87
C SER A 168 -5.18 -17.43 4.43
N LEU A 169 -5.93 -17.05 3.38
CA LEU A 169 -6.98 -17.89 2.80
C LEU A 169 -6.42 -19.22 2.30
N ALA A 170 -5.23 -19.20 1.67
CA ALA A 170 -4.59 -20.43 1.20
C ALA A 170 -4.23 -21.39 2.35
N PHE A 171 -3.81 -20.85 3.50
CA PHE A 171 -3.45 -21.63 4.68
C PHE A 171 -4.66 -22.06 5.53
N GLY A 172 -5.79 -21.36 5.44
CA GLY A 172 -6.94 -21.54 6.32
C GLY A 172 -8.01 -22.49 5.81
N MET A 173 -8.04 -22.83 4.52
CA MET A 173 -9.13 -23.62 3.90
C MET A 173 -9.38 -24.99 4.55
N ASP A 174 -8.35 -25.64 5.09
CA ASP A 174 -8.45 -26.99 5.63
C ASP A 174 -8.72 -27.03 7.16
N LYS A 175 -8.84 -25.87 7.85
CA LYS A 175 -8.77 -25.79 9.32
C LYS A 175 -9.88 -24.95 9.95
N GLN A 176 -11.14 -25.23 9.66
CA GLN A 176 -12.30 -24.37 9.95
C GLN A 176 -12.81 -24.34 11.41
N GLU A 177 -12.21 -25.06 12.37
CA GLU A 177 -12.91 -25.37 13.63
C GLU A 177 -12.45 -24.62 14.91
N LYS A 178 -11.44 -23.74 14.88
CA LYS A 178 -10.98 -23.03 16.09
C LYS A 178 -10.60 -21.60 15.80
N GLU A 179 -11.00 -20.68 16.67
CA GLU A 179 -10.45 -19.32 16.70
C GLU A 179 -8.92 -19.35 16.80
N GLN A 180 -8.25 -18.69 15.89
CA GLN A 180 -6.79 -18.61 15.80
C GLN A 180 -6.35 -17.18 15.54
N LYS A 181 -5.31 -16.74 16.24
CA LYS A 181 -4.61 -15.49 15.98
C LYS A 181 -3.39 -15.80 15.11
N ILE A 182 -3.37 -15.23 13.94
CA ILE A 182 -2.40 -15.52 12.88
C ILE A 182 -1.58 -14.27 12.62
N LEU A 183 -0.26 -14.43 12.58
CA LEU A 183 0.66 -13.43 12.05
C LEU A 183 1.06 -13.85 10.63
N VAL A 184 0.82 -12.98 9.66
CA VAL A 184 1.34 -13.12 8.30
C VAL A 184 2.51 -12.14 8.17
N PHE A 185 3.69 -12.66 7.83
CA PHE A 185 4.89 -11.89 7.55
C PHE A 185 5.23 -12.09 6.08
N ASP A 186 4.89 -11.09 5.27
CA ASP A 186 5.10 -11.11 3.83
C ASP A 186 6.28 -10.19 3.47
N LEU A 187 7.43 -10.80 3.20
CA LEU A 187 8.61 -10.11 2.69
C LEU A 187 8.78 -10.47 1.22
N GLY A 188 8.29 -9.59 0.37
CA GLY A 188 8.36 -9.73 -1.08
C GLY A 188 9.69 -9.26 -1.67
N GLY A 189 9.72 -9.10 -2.99
CA GLY A 189 10.88 -8.53 -3.69
C GLY A 189 11.08 -7.04 -3.40
N GLY A 190 10.01 -6.31 -3.11
CA GLY A 190 10.04 -4.87 -2.96
C GLY A 190 9.30 -4.31 -1.77
N THR A 191 8.52 -5.10 -1.06
CA THR A 191 7.64 -4.67 0.04
C THR A 191 7.70 -5.64 1.20
N LEU A 192 7.47 -5.12 2.40
CA LEU A 192 7.19 -5.88 3.61
C LEU A 192 5.78 -5.55 4.09
N ASP A 193 4.95 -6.57 4.29
CA ASP A 193 3.67 -6.46 4.98
C ASP A 193 3.64 -7.38 6.20
N VAL A 194 3.26 -6.85 7.34
CA VAL A 194 3.03 -7.62 8.57
C VAL A 194 1.58 -7.44 8.98
N THR A 195 0.82 -8.53 8.96
CA THR A 195 -0.61 -8.50 9.23
C THR A 195 -0.95 -9.45 10.37
N VAL A 196 -1.67 -8.94 11.35
CA VAL A 196 -2.26 -9.73 12.43
C VAL A 196 -3.74 -9.89 12.15
N MET A 197 -4.22 -11.13 12.22
CA MET A 197 -5.61 -11.44 11.95
C MET A 197 -6.15 -12.52 12.87
N GLU A 198 -7.45 -12.56 13.00
CA GLU A 198 -8.19 -13.62 13.67
C GLU A 198 -8.95 -14.45 12.63
N PHE A 199 -8.95 -15.73 12.82
CA PHE A 199 -9.70 -16.70 12.02
C PHE A 199 -10.56 -17.56 12.92
N GLY A 200 -11.84 -17.64 12.61
CA GLY A 200 -12.80 -18.50 13.31
C GLY A 200 -14.14 -18.55 12.57
N ASP A 201 -14.84 -19.67 12.61
CA ASP A 201 -16.16 -19.86 12.02
C ASP A 201 -16.29 -19.43 10.55
N GLY A 202 -15.22 -19.62 9.76
CA GLY A 202 -15.18 -19.19 8.35
C GLY A 202 -14.93 -17.70 8.13
N VAL A 203 -14.72 -16.92 9.18
CA VAL A 203 -14.42 -15.48 9.10
C VAL A 203 -12.91 -15.25 9.26
N PHE A 204 -12.31 -14.56 8.28
CA PHE A 204 -10.97 -14.01 8.35
C PHE A 204 -11.07 -12.51 8.61
N GLU A 205 -10.71 -12.09 9.81
CA GLU A 205 -10.77 -10.69 10.23
C GLU A 205 -9.36 -10.15 10.45
N VAL A 206 -8.93 -9.18 9.65
CA VAL A 206 -7.70 -8.43 9.88
C VAL A 206 -7.90 -7.52 11.09
N LYS A 207 -6.99 -7.61 12.06
CA LYS A 207 -6.99 -6.76 13.27
C LYS A 207 -6.08 -5.55 13.09
N SER A 208 -4.95 -5.77 12.45
CA SER A 208 -3.98 -4.71 12.14
C SER A 208 -3.10 -5.11 10.98
N THR A 209 -2.56 -4.10 10.30
CA THR A 209 -1.50 -4.24 9.32
C THR A 209 -0.47 -3.14 9.50
N SER A 210 0.78 -3.47 9.27
CA SER A 210 1.92 -2.56 9.24
C SER A 210 2.90 -3.04 8.18
N GLY A 211 3.72 -2.16 7.61
CA GLY A 211 4.60 -2.57 6.53
C GLY A 211 5.59 -1.49 6.12
N ASP A 212 6.34 -1.82 5.07
CA ASP A 212 7.27 -0.95 4.40
C ASP A 212 7.27 -1.34 2.91
N THR A 213 6.93 -0.42 2.05
CA THR A 213 6.74 -0.70 0.63
C THR A 213 8.01 -0.46 -0.21
N GLU A 214 9.11 -0.08 0.43
CA GLU A 214 10.45 -0.02 -0.16
C GLU A 214 11.46 -0.94 0.54
N LEU A 215 11.00 -1.97 1.23
CA LEU A 215 11.81 -2.95 1.93
C LEU A 215 11.56 -4.36 1.38
N GLY A 216 12.57 -5.00 0.77
CA GLY A 216 12.39 -6.34 0.23
C GLY A 216 13.67 -7.01 -0.26
N GLY A 217 13.49 -8.09 -1.01
CA GLY A 217 14.58 -8.88 -1.56
C GLY A 217 15.48 -8.13 -2.54
N THR A 218 14.94 -7.15 -3.26
CA THR A 218 15.71 -6.30 -4.18
C THR A 218 16.72 -5.44 -3.42
N ASP A 219 16.37 -4.95 -2.23
CA ASP A 219 17.30 -4.17 -1.40
C ASP A 219 18.45 -5.05 -0.88
N MET A 220 18.16 -6.33 -0.61
CA MET A 220 19.19 -7.31 -0.30
C MET A 220 20.12 -7.55 -1.49
N ASP A 221 19.56 -7.65 -2.71
CA ASP A 221 20.36 -7.81 -3.93
C ASP A 221 21.27 -6.61 -4.19
N GLU A 222 20.78 -5.38 -4.02
CA GLU A 222 21.59 -4.17 -4.20
C GLU A 222 22.76 -4.10 -3.19
N VAL A 223 22.57 -4.55 -1.95
CA VAL A 223 23.68 -4.67 -0.99
C VAL A 223 24.74 -5.68 -1.45
N LEU A 224 24.29 -6.81 -2.02
CA LEU A 224 25.23 -7.79 -2.59
C LEU A 224 25.94 -7.25 -3.82
N VAL A 225 25.25 -6.53 -4.69
CA VAL A 225 25.84 -5.86 -5.86
C VAL A 225 26.92 -4.89 -5.43
N GLY A 226 26.64 -4.06 -4.41
CA GLY A 226 27.62 -3.14 -3.84
C GLY A 226 28.89 -3.88 -3.34
N PHE A 227 28.69 -4.97 -2.62
CA PHE A 227 29.79 -5.82 -2.16
C PHE A 227 30.61 -6.40 -3.33
N LEU A 228 29.96 -6.92 -4.36
CA LEU A 228 30.66 -7.47 -5.54
C LEU A 228 31.43 -6.41 -6.34
N LEU A 229 30.88 -5.20 -6.43
CA LEU A 229 31.55 -4.04 -7.03
C LEU A 229 32.83 -3.69 -6.29
N ASP A 230 32.75 -3.60 -4.96
CA ASP A 230 33.88 -3.27 -4.11
C ASP A 230 34.98 -4.34 -4.18
N GLU A 231 34.62 -5.62 -4.13
CA GLU A 231 35.55 -6.74 -4.27
C GLU A 231 36.28 -6.71 -5.63
N PHE A 232 35.51 -6.47 -6.71
CA PHE A 232 36.10 -6.37 -8.05
C PHE A 232 37.02 -5.16 -8.18
N LYS A 233 36.59 -4.00 -7.68
CA LYS A 233 37.40 -2.78 -7.69
C LYS A 233 38.67 -2.92 -6.86
N ASN A 234 38.58 -3.56 -5.69
CA ASN A 234 39.77 -3.80 -4.83
C ASN A 234 40.77 -4.76 -5.50
N LYS A 235 40.28 -5.76 -6.24
CA LYS A 235 41.11 -6.78 -6.89
C LYS A 235 41.72 -6.31 -8.20
N GLU A 236 40.92 -5.67 -9.07
CA GLU A 236 41.30 -5.35 -10.45
C GLU A 236 41.53 -3.84 -10.67
N GLY A 237 41.23 -2.98 -9.67
CA GLY A 237 41.37 -1.53 -9.78
C GLY A 237 40.32 -0.85 -10.68
N ILE A 238 39.29 -1.58 -11.13
CA ILE A 238 38.31 -1.14 -12.14
C ILE A 238 36.95 -0.92 -11.48
N ASP A 239 36.31 0.21 -11.76
CA ASP A 239 34.97 0.54 -11.32
C ASP A 239 33.94 0.19 -12.41
N LEU A 240 33.09 -0.80 -12.14
CA LEU A 240 32.04 -1.28 -13.06
C LEU A 240 30.72 -0.50 -12.92
N SER A 241 30.60 0.44 -12.00
CA SER A 241 29.31 1.10 -11.69
C SER A 241 28.68 1.85 -12.89
N LYS A 242 29.50 2.22 -13.89
CA LYS A 242 29.07 2.91 -15.11
C LYS A 242 28.82 1.99 -16.30
N ASP A 243 29.14 0.72 -16.18
CA ASP A 243 28.92 -0.28 -17.22
C ASP A 243 27.55 -0.96 -16.98
N SER A 244 26.53 -0.55 -17.72
CA SER A 244 25.16 -1.05 -17.56
C SER A 244 25.04 -2.57 -17.78
N VAL A 245 25.86 -3.13 -18.66
CA VAL A 245 25.89 -4.58 -18.94
C VAL A 245 26.52 -5.33 -17.78
N ALA A 246 27.68 -4.84 -17.27
CA ALA A 246 28.32 -5.43 -16.10
C ALA A 246 27.42 -5.33 -14.87
N MET A 247 26.78 -4.19 -14.64
CA MET A 247 25.83 -3.99 -13.54
C MET A 247 24.65 -4.95 -13.59
N GLN A 248 24.07 -5.18 -14.77
CA GLN A 248 22.96 -6.13 -14.93
C GLN A 248 23.43 -7.58 -14.63
N ARG A 249 24.61 -7.96 -15.07
CA ARG A 249 25.20 -9.27 -14.78
C ARG A 249 25.50 -9.45 -13.29
N LEU A 250 25.95 -8.39 -12.61
CA LEU A 250 26.15 -8.39 -11.16
C LEU A 250 24.85 -8.57 -10.40
N ARG A 251 23.76 -7.89 -10.81
CA ARG A 251 22.42 -8.07 -10.21
C ARG A 251 21.91 -9.49 -10.36
N GLU A 252 22.00 -10.07 -11.55
CA GLU A 252 21.59 -11.45 -11.76
C GLU A 252 22.40 -12.45 -10.93
N ALA A 253 23.71 -12.23 -10.82
CA ALA A 253 24.58 -13.08 -9.99
C ALA A 253 24.28 -12.93 -8.49
N ALA A 254 24.00 -11.72 -8.04
CA ALA A 254 23.62 -11.42 -6.65
C ALA A 254 22.31 -12.10 -6.28
N GLU A 255 21.27 -11.93 -7.08
CA GLU A 255 19.97 -12.57 -6.86
C GLU A 255 20.09 -14.11 -6.89
N LYS A 256 20.81 -14.66 -7.87
CA LYS A 256 21.06 -16.10 -7.95
C LYS A 256 21.77 -16.62 -6.71
N ALA A 257 22.83 -15.94 -6.27
CA ALA A 257 23.57 -16.31 -5.06
C ALA A 257 22.68 -16.25 -3.80
N LYS A 258 21.85 -15.22 -3.64
CA LYS A 258 20.87 -15.11 -2.56
C LYS A 258 19.92 -16.30 -2.52
N ILE A 259 19.37 -16.70 -3.67
CA ILE A 259 18.45 -17.83 -3.80
C ILE A 259 19.17 -19.15 -3.45
N GLU A 260 20.34 -19.41 -4.01
CA GLU A 260 21.10 -20.62 -3.77
C GLU A 260 21.52 -20.76 -2.30
N LEU A 261 21.96 -19.67 -1.68
CA LEU A 261 22.37 -19.64 -0.27
C LEU A 261 21.18 -19.76 0.72
N SER A 262 19.95 -19.70 0.24
CA SER A 262 18.78 -20.07 1.06
C SER A 262 18.77 -21.58 1.39
N THR A 263 19.40 -22.41 0.57
CA THR A 263 19.46 -23.87 0.75
C THR A 263 20.88 -24.41 0.97
N THR A 264 21.89 -23.80 0.35
CA THR A 264 23.31 -24.20 0.49
C THR A 264 24.04 -23.29 1.48
N LEU A 265 25.21 -23.70 1.95
CA LEU A 265 26.07 -22.90 2.83
C LEU A 265 27.11 -22.05 2.05
N GLU A 266 27.38 -22.43 0.80
CA GLU A 266 28.35 -21.79 -0.07
C GLU A 266 27.87 -21.88 -1.52
N THR A 267 28.19 -20.88 -2.32
CA THR A 267 27.98 -20.86 -3.78
C THR A 267 29.17 -20.20 -4.47
N ASP A 268 29.36 -20.48 -5.76
CA ASP A 268 30.36 -19.85 -6.59
C ASP A 268 29.75 -18.73 -7.45
N ILE A 269 30.26 -17.52 -7.28
CA ILE A 269 29.95 -16.40 -8.20
C ILE A 269 31.00 -16.41 -9.29
N ASN A 270 30.58 -16.65 -10.53
CA ASN A 270 31.45 -16.73 -11.69
C ASN A 270 30.89 -15.91 -12.86
N LEU A 271 31.51 -14.77 -13.11
CA LEU A 271 31.17 -13.84 -14.18
C LEU A 271 32.37 -13.69 -15.12
N PRO A 272 32.54 -14.62 -16.10
CA PRO A 272 33.61 -14.51 -17.07
C PRO A 272 33.38 -13.32 -17.99
N PHE A 273 34.47 -12.67 -18.42
CA PHE A 273 34.42 -11.54 -19.36
C PHE A 273 33.45 -10.43 -18.88
N ILE A 274 33.55 -10.03 -17.57
CA ILE A 274 32.67 -9.00 -17.03
C ILE A 274 33.00 -7.63 -17.60
N THR A 275 34.28 -7.38 -17.87
CA THR A 275 34.77 -6.21 -18.62
C THR A 275 36.08 -6.57 -19.36
N ALA A 276 36.58 -5.65 -20.17
CA ALA A 276 37.86 -5.79 -20.88
C ALA A 276 38.67 -4.49 -20.73
N THR A 277 39.99 -4.64 -20.63
CA THR A 277 40.98 -3.56 -20.64
C THR A 277 42.01 -3.81 -21.75
N ASP A 278 42.93 -2.87 -21.90
CA ASP A 278 44.07 -3.04 -22.83
C ASP A 278 44.95 -4.25 -22.50
N GLU A 279 44.92 -4.70 -21.25
CA GLU A 279 45.61 -5.91 -20.78
C GLU A 279 44.84 -7.20 -21.06
N GLY A 280 43.61 -7.11 -21.56
CA GLY A 280 42.74 -8.24 -21.85
C GLY A 280 41.46 -8.30 -21.02
N PRO A 281 40.71 -9.42 -21.18
CA PRO A 281 39.45 -9.61 -20.47
C PRO A 281 39.66 -9.81 -18.97
N LYS A 282 38.78 -9.25 -18.17
CA LYS A 282 38.71 -9.38 -16.70
C LYS A 282 37.52 -10.23 -16.30
N HIS A 283 37.67 -10.99 -15.23
CA HIS A 283 36.67 -11.95 -14.73
C HIS A 283 36.42 -11.72 -13.24
N LEU A 284 35.17 -11.83 -12.81
CA LEU A 284 34.86 -11.91 -11.38
C LEU A 284 34.55 -13.38 -11.03
N THR A 285 35.45 -13.97 -10.23
CA THR A 285 35.25 -15.33 -9.69
C THR A 285 35.55 -15.31 -8.20
N MET A 286 34.60 -15.77 -7.39
CA MET A 286 34.75 -15.87 -5.95
C MET A 286 33.80 -16.88 -5.33
N LYS A 287 34.20 -17.46 -4.20
CA LYS A 287 33.31 -18.22 -3.34
C LYS A 287 32.55 -17.27 -2.42
N PHE A 288 31.26 -17.49 -2.30
CA PHE A 288 30.40 -16.65 -1.48
C PHE A 288 29.59 -17.52 -0.51
N THR A 289 29.64 -17.19 0.79
CA THR A 289 29.05 -18.02 1.84
C THR A 289 27.76 -17.43 2.36
N ARG A 290 26.86 -18.29 2.89
CA ARG A 290 25.64 -17.87 3.59
C ARG A 290 25.96 -16.93 4.76
N ALA A 291 26.97 -17.22 5.55
CA ALA A 291 27.36 -16.37 6.69
C ALA A 291 27.72 -14.94 6.25
N LYS A 292 28.40 -14.80 5.09
CA LYS A 292 28.71 -13.47 4.54
C LYS A 292 27.46 -12.78 4.03
N LEU A 293 26.56 -13.50 3.36
CA LEU A 293 25.25 -12.96 2.94
C LEU A 293 24.46 -12.44 4.14
N GLU A 294 24.30 -13.25 5.18
CA GLU A 294 23.55 -12.90 6.39
C GLU A 294 24.13 -11.67 7.10
N GLN A 295 25.47 -11.55 7.13
CA GLN A 295 26.16 -10.35 7.64
C GLN A 295 25.82 -9.11 6.82
N LEU A 296 25.82 -9.20 5.49
CA LEU A 296 25.55 -8.08 4.60
C LEU A 296 24.11 -7.57 4.71
N VAL A 297 23.14 -8.49 4.80
CA VAL A 297 21.70 -8.14 4.85
C VAL A 297 21.18 -7.88 6.25
N GLU A 298 22.01 -7.98 7.30
CA GLU A 298 21.59 -7.84 8.69
C GLU A 298 20.80 -6.54 8.96
N ASN A 299 21.27 -5.42 8.40
CA ASN A 299 20.61 -4.13 8.59
C ASN A 299 19.23 -4.06 7.91
N ILE A 300 19.04 -4.78 6.79
CA ILE A 300 17.75 -4.87 6.11
C ILE A 300 16.78 -5.68 6.97
N ILE A 301 17.24 -6.79 7.55
CA ILE A 301 16.42 -7.61 8.45
C ILE A 301 16.04 -6.83 9.71
N LYS A 302 16.96 -6.02 10.26
CA LYS A 302 16.67 -5.16 11.42
C LYS A 302 15.56 -4.14 11.15
N LYS A 303 15.46 -3.62 9.92
CA LYS A 303 14.36 -2.72 9.55
C LYS A 303 12.99 -3.40 9.65
N CYS A 304 12.90 -4.71 9.45
CA CYS A 304 11.65 -5.47 9.58
C CYS A 304 11.11 -5.48 11.02
N LYS A 305 11.91 -5.12 12.03
CA LYS A 305 11.53 -5.18 13.44
C LYS A 305 10.39 -4.22 13.75
N HIS A 306 10.50 -2.97 13.30
CA HIS A 306 9.52 -1.94 13.61
C HIS A 306 8.11 -2.27 13.07
N PRO A 307 7.91 -2.62 11.77
CA PRO A 307 6.61 -3.06 11.28
C PRO A 307 6.03 -4.25 12.06
N LEU A 308 6.89 -5.19 12.46
CA LEU A 308 6.47 -6.37 13.22
C LEU A 308 5.96 -5.99 14.64
N GLU A 309 6.71 -5.16 15.36
CA GLU A 309 6.30 -4.62 16.66
C GLU A 309 5.00 -3.82 16.56
N GLN A 310 4.90 -2.97 15.53
CA GLN A 310 3.76 -2.09 15.33
C GLN A 310 2.48 -2.87 15.03
N ALA A 311 2.53 -3.88 14.16
CA ALA A 311 1.36 -4.69 13.85
C ALA A 311 0.81 -5.39 15.11
N ILE A 312 1.68 -5.96 15.94
CA ILE A 312 1.27 -6.64 17.18
C ILE A 312 0.68 -5.63 18.18
N LYS A 313 1.32 -4.47 18.35
CA LYS A 313 0.85 -3.38 19.23
C LYS A 313 -0.54 -2.88 18.81
N ASP A 314 -0.74 -2.64 17.51
CA ASP A 314 -2.01 -2.15 16.97
C ASP A 314 -3.13 -3.19 17.10
N ALA A 315 -2.80 -4.48 16.99
CA ALA A 315 -3.72 -5.58 17.26
C ALA A 315 -4.05 -5.72 18.77
N LYS A 316 -3.31 -5.01 19.64
CA LYS A 316 -3.43 -5.10 21.12
C LYS A 316 -3.20 -6.52 21.65
N LEU A 317 -2.26 -7.24 21.06
CA LEU A 317 -1.90 -8.60 21.43
C LEU A 317 -0.50 -8.66 22.04
N ASP A 318 -0.25 -9.71 22.82
CA ASP A 318 1.10 -10.16 23.19
C ASP A 318 1.59 -11.17 22.15
N THR A 319 2.91 -11.27 21.94
CA THR A 319 3.50 -12.25 21.01
C THR A 319 3.09 -13.68 21.33
N LYS A 320 2.90 -14.00 22.63
CA LYS A 320 2.47 -15.32 23.11
C LYS A 320 1.04 -15.70 22.72
N GLU A 321 0.23 -14.72 22.33
CA GLU A 321 -1.15 -14.95 21.88
C GLU A 321 -1.21 -15.33 20.39
N ILE A 322 -0.12 -15.13 19.64
CA ILE A 322 -0.03 -15.53 18.24
C ILE A 322 0.05 -17.06 18.16
N ASN A 323 -0.97 -17.67 17.60
CA ASN A 323 -1.06 -19.12 17.48
C ASN A 323 -0.29 -19.66 16.29
N ARG A 324 -0.20 -18.88 15.21
CA ARG A 324 0.40 -19.31 13.94
C ARG A 324 1.16 -18.18 13.27
N ILE A 325 2.26 -18.53 12.62
CA ILE A 325 3.09 -17.63 11.79
C ILE A 325 3.05 -18.16 10.36
N ILE A 326 2.64 -17.32 9.42
CA ILE A 326 2.66 -17.60 8.00
C ILE A 326 3.75 -16.73 7.37
N LEU A 327 4.72 -17.36 6.74
CA LEU A 327 5.79 -16.68 6.01
C LEU A 327 5.46 -16.66 4.52
N VAL A 328 5.50 -15.48 3.92
CA VAL A 328 5.15 -15.20 2.53
C VAL A 328 6.30 -14.46 1.85
N GLY A 329 6.42 -14.63 0.53
CA GLY A 329 7.46 -14.00 -0.28
C GLY A 329 8.79 -14.75 -0.31
N GLY A 330 9.54 -14.58 -1.40
CA GLY A 330 10.79 -15.31 -1.66
C GLY A 330 11.86 -15.15 -0.59
N PRO A 331 12.16 -13.94 -0.09
CA PRO A 331 13.15 -13.69 0.96
C PRO A 331 12.87 -14.43 2.28
N THR A 332 11.63 -14.80 2.59
CA THR A 332 11.33 -15.59 3.80
C THR A 332 11.87 -17.02 3.76
N ARG A 333 12.31 -17.49 2.59
CA ARG A 333 13.04 -18.76 2.44
C ARG A 333 14.47 -18.70 3.00
N MET A 334 15.04 -17.49 3.19
CA MET A 334 16.35 -17.31 3.80
C MET A 334 16.28 -17.67 5.29
N PRO A 335 17.19 -18.53 5.80
CA PRO A 335 17.16 -18.96 7.19
C PRO A 335 17.24 -17.84 8.21
N CYS A 336 18.00 -16.77 7.93
CA CYS A 336 18.11 -15.61 8.81
C CYS A 336 16.79 -14.83 8.93
N VAL A 337 15.98 -14.74 7.87
CA VAL A 337 14.67 -14.06 7.89
C VAL A 337 13.66 -14.90 8.67
N SER A 338 13.50 -16.18 8.35
CA SER A 338 12.56 -17.04 9.06
C SER A 338 12.91 -17.14 10.54
N LYS A 339 14.21 -17.26 10.87
CA LYS A 339 14.68 -17.30 12.26
C LYS A 339 14.39 -15.97 12.99
N PHE A 340 14.59 -14.83 12.35
CA PHE A 340 14.29 -13.53 12.94
C PHE A 340 12.82 -13.44 13.40
N VAL A 341 11.87 -13.84 12.55
CA VAL A 341 10.45 -13.80 12.89
C VAL A 341 10.10 -14.83 13.97
N GLU A 342 10.61 -16.05 13.84
CA GLU A 342 10.38 -17.12 14.82
C GLU A 342 10.93 -16.77 16.21
N ASP A 343 12.13 -16.19 16.27
CA ASP A 343 12.77 -15.79 17.54
C ASP A 343 12.03 -14.59 18.17
N PHE A 344 11.52 -13.66 17.34
CA PHE A 344 10.77 -12.51 17.84
C PHE A 344 9.41 -12.90 18.44
N ILE A 345 8.67 -13.80 17.80
CA ILE A 345 7.36 -14.26 18.26
C ILE A 345 7.50 -15.36 19.35
N GLY A 346 8.56 -16.15 19.30
CA GLY A 346 8.77 -17.30 20.18
C GLY A 346 8.02 -18.56 19.73
N ALA A 347 7.63 -18.63 18.44
CA ALA A 347 6.91 -19.77 17.84
C ALA A 347 7.51 -20.13 16.47
N LYS A 348 7.22 -21.34 16.00
CA LYS A 348 7.66 -21.82 14.69
C LYS A 348 6.69 -21.40 13.59
N ALA A 349 7.24 -21.02 12.44
CA ALA A 349 6.45 -20.72 11.26
C ALA A 349 5.81 -22.00 10.67
N GLU A 350 4.60 -21.84 10.15
CA GLU A 350 3.88 -22.91 9.44
C GLU A 350 4.64 -23.30 8.16
N ARG A 351 4.54 -24.57 7.82
CA ARG A 351 5.13 -25.13 6.61
C ARG A 351 4.05 -25.87 5.83
N GLY A 352 4.22 -26.04 4.54
CA GLY A 352 3.34 -26.86 3.72
C GLY A 352 2.77 -26.17 2.48
N ILE A 353 2.77 -24.83 2.42
CA ILE A 353 2.43 -24.07 1.21
C ILE A 353 3.66 -23.25 0.79
N ASP A 354 3.90 -23.20 -0.50
CA ASP A 354 5.02 -22.43 -1.04
C ASP A 354 4.78 -20.92 -0.83
N PRO A 355 5.70 -20.19 -0.15
CA PRO A 355 5.60 -18.76 0.07
C PRO A 355 5.47 -17.92 -1.23
N MET A 356 5.86 -18.47 -2.39
CA MET A 356 5.76 -17.81 -3.70
C MET A 356 4.43 -18.10 -4.41
N GLU A 357 3.63 -19.04 -3.94
CA GLU A 357 2.39 -19.46 -4.58
C GLU A 357 1.15 -19.16 -3.73
N CYS A 358 1.30 -19.00 -2.42
CA CYS A 358 0.18 -18.88 -1.49
C CYS A 358 -0.72 -17.68 -1.78
N VAL A 359 -0.16 -16.54 -2.20
CA VAL A 359 -0.91 -15.33 -2.52
C VAL A 359 -1.82 -15.55 -3.72
N ALA A 360 -1.29 -16.11 -4.82
CA ALA A 360 -2.09 -16.43 -6.01
C ALA A 360 -3.16 -17.49 -5.71
N GLN A 361 -2.84 -18.49 -4.90
CA GLN A 361 -3.80 -19.51 -4.46
C GLN A 361 -4.94 -18.89 -3.65
N GLY A 362 -4.63 -18.00 -2.71
CA GLY A 362 -5.63 -17.29 -1.92
C GLY A 362 -6.49 -16.35 -2.75
N ALA A 363 -5.89 -15.66 -3.72
CA ALA A 363 -6.64 -14.85 -4.68
C ALA A 363 -7.62 -15.70 -5.52
N ALA A 364 -7.23 -16.94 -5.90
CA ALA A 364 -8.13 -17.86 -6.60
C ALA A 364 -9.24 -18.40 -5.69
N ILE A 365 -8.99 -18.60 -4.40
CA ILE A 365 -10.04 -18.94 -3.43
C ILE A 365 -11.04 -17.79 -3.33
N GLN A 366 -10.59 -16.55 -3.21
CA GLN A 366 -11.45 -15.38 -3.19
C GLN A 366 -12.25 -15.24 -4.51
N ALA A 367 -11.63 -15.56 -5.64
CA ALA A 367 -12.34 -15.63 -6.93
C ALA A 367 -13.46 -16.67 -6.89
N GLY A 368 -13.21 -17.84 -6.30
CA GLY A 368 -14.21 -18.89 -6.10
C GLY A 368 -15.35 -18.48 -5.16
N VAL A 369 -15.06 -17.70 -4.11
CA VAL A 369 -16.09 -17.11 -3.24
C VAL A 369 -17.00 -16.18 -4.04
N LEU A 370 -16.43 -15.28 -4.85
CA LEU A 370 -17.18 -14.35 -5.69
C LEU A 370 -17.98 -15.05 -6.79
N ALA A 371 -17.47 -16.15 -7.33
CA ALA A 371 -18.19 -17.00 -8.29
C ALA A 371 -19.27 -17.89 -7.64
N GLY A 372 -19.36 -17.92 -6.30
CA GLY A 372 -20.26 -18.80 -5.54
C GLY A 372 -19.88 -20.29 -5.62
N GLU A 373 -18.61 -20.59 -5.91
CA GLU A 373 -18.04 -21.93 -5.91
C GLU A 373 -17.57 -22.37 -4.51
N VAL A 374 -17.10 -21.38 -3.72
CA VAL A 374 -16.75 -21.56 -2.29
C VAL A 374 -17.80 -20.82 -1.47
N LYS A 375 -18.27 -21.46 -0.42
CA LYS A 375 -19.26 -20.92 0.52
C LYS A 375 -18.65 -20.82 1.90
N ASP A 376 -19.30 -20.05 2.77
CA ASP A 376 -18.98 -19.97 4.20
C ASP A 376 -17.59 -19.39 4.50
N ILE A 377 -17.06 -18.56 3.62
CA ILE A 377 -15.85 -17.75 3.86
C ILE A 377 -16.20 -16.27 3.76
N LEU A 378 -15.91 -15.54 4.81
CA LEU A 378 -16.01 -14.07 4.87
C LEU A 378 -14.64 -13.47 5.15
N LEU A 379 -14.27 -12.49 4.34
CA LEU A 379 -13.02 -11.75 4.48
C LEU A 379 -13.32 -10.31 4.88
N LEU A 380 -12.77 -9.90 6.02
CA LEU A 380 -12.84 -8.52 6.53
C LEU A 380 -11.43 -7.96 6.61
N ASP A 381 -11.18 -6.94 5.81
CA ASP A 381 -9.89 -6.25 5.74
C ASP A 381 -9.95 -4.88 6.42
N VAL A 382 -8.82 -4.17 6.52
CA VAL A 382 -8.73 -2.87 7.21
C VAL A 382 -8.03 -1.82 6.36
N THR A 383 -8.30 -0.53 6.63
CA THR A 383 -7.52 0.57 6.06
C THR A 383 -6.17 0.71 6.79
N PRO A 384 -5.04 0.83 6.07
CA PRO A 384 -3.71 0.86 6.71
C PRO A 384 -3.39 2.17 7.42
N LEU A 385 -4.00 3.28 6.99
CA LEU A 385 -3.76 4.64 7.51
C LEU A 385 -5.07 5.36 7.77
N SER A 386 -5.03 6.33 8.70
CA SER A 386 -6.17 7.20 8.99
C SER A 386 -6.48 8.13 7.83
N LEU A 387 -7.77 8.39 7.63
CA LEU A 387 -8.31 9.27 6.60
C LEU A 387 -9.10 10.41 7.23
N GLY A 388 -8.99 11.59 6.67
CA GLY A 388 -9.69 12.77 7.18
C GLY A 388 -9.53 13.98 6.28
N ILE A 389 -9.82 15.14 6.82
CA ILE A 389 -9.75 16.42 6.09
C ILE A 389 -8.95 17.47 6.83
N GLU A 390 -8.52 18.47 6.09
CA GLU A 390 -7.99 19.71 6.63
C GLU A 390 -9.09 20.53 7.29
N THR A 391 -8.81 21.00 8.50
CA THR A 391 -9.68 21.92 9.25
C THR A 391 -8.95 23.19 9.61
N LEU A 392 -9.65 24.14 10.20
CA LEU A 392 -9.15 25.47 10.54
C LEU A 392 -7.81 25.39 11.31
N GLY A 393 -6.82 26.18 10.86
CA GLY A 393 -5.49 26.20 11.45
C GLY A 393 -4.52 25.17 10.88
N GLY A 394 -4.87 24.51 9.75
CA GLY A 394 -4.04 23.46 9.14
C GLY A 394 -3.97 22.17 9.96
N VAL A 395 -5.04 21.90 10.70
CA VAL A 395 -5.17 20.68 11.53
C VAL A 395 -5.76 19.55 10.69
N PHE A 396 -5.19 18.35 10.80
CA PHE A 396 -5.74 17.13 10.25
C PHE A 396 -6.79 16.55 11.19
N THR A 397 -8.05 16.55 10.76
CA THR A 397 -9.17 15.96 11.51
C THR A 397 -9.50 14.60 10.91
N LYS A 398 -9.23 13.54 11.67
CA LYS A 398 -9.49 12.15 11.29
C LYS A 398 -10.99 11.85 11.33
N LEU A 399 -11.52 11.24 10.27
CA LEU A 399 -12.87 10.67 10.21
C LEU A 399 -12.83 9.15 10.30
N ILE A 400 -11.85 8.54 9.66
CA ILE A 400 -11.64 7.09 9.70
C ILE A 400 -10.24 6.85 10.27
N GLU A 401 -10.16 6.12 11.37
CA GLU A 401 -8.89 5.74 12.00
C GLU A 401 -8.23 4.57 11.25
N ARG A 402 -6.90 4.47 11.29
CA ARG A 402 -6.17 3.30 10.78
C ARG A 402 -6.69 2.02 11.42
N ASN A 403 -6.56 0.92 10.71
CA ASN A 403 -7.06 -0.40 11.10
C ASN A 403 -8.60 -0.44 11.31
N THR A 404 -9.35 0.51 10.70
CA THR A 404 -10.81 0.40 10.61
C THR A 404 -11.17 -0.66 9.57
N THR A 405 -12.02 -1.61 9.94
CA THR A 405 -12.53 -2.66 9.05
C THR A 405 -13.26 -2.06 7.85
N ILE A 406 -12.99 -2.58 6.65
CA ILE A 406 -13.60 -2.16 5.39
C ILE A 406 -14.50 -3.29 4.81
N PRO A 407 -15.59 -2.95 4.11
CA PRO A 407 -16.03 -1.59 3.74
C PRO A 407 -16.53 -0.78 4.94
N SER A 408 -16.32 0.54 4.91
CA SER A 408 -16.71 1.44 6.00
C SER A 408 -17.18 2.78 5.47
N LYS A 409 -18.19 3.33 6.13
CA LYS A 409 -18.73 4.66 5.81
C LYS A 409 -18.85 5.48 7.08
N LYS A 410 -18.25 6.69 7.09
CA LYS A 410 -18.36 7.63 8.21
C LYS A 410 -18.59 9.04 7.71
N SER A 411 -19.46 9.75 8.42
CA SER A 411 -19.80 11.16 8.14
C SER A 411 -19.56 12.02 9.37
N GLN A 412 -19.17 13.27 9.14
CA GLN A 412 -19.06 14.29 10.18
C GLN A 412 -19.49 15.64 9.61
N VAL A 413 -20.18 16.44 10.44
CA VAL A 413 -20.62 17.78 10.06
C VAL A 413 -19.57 18.80 10.45
N PHE A 414 -19.20 19.64 9.49
CA PHE A 414 -18.29 20.78 9.64
C PHE A 414 -19.03 22.07 9.32
N SER A 415 -18.34 23.21 9.43
CA SER A 415 -18.94 24.51 9.12
C SER A 415 -17.93 25.45 8.43
N THR A 416 -18.42 26.63 8.03
CA THR A 416 -17.58 27.66 7.40
C THR A 416 -16.66 28.33 8.41
N ALA A 417 -15.45 28.69 7.97
CA ALA A 417 -14.43 29.37 8.76
C ALA A 417 -14.50 30.91 8.68
N ALA A 418 -15.26 31.46 7.71
CA ALA A 418 -15.40 32.88 7.48
C ALA A 418 -16.87 33.29 7.27
N GLU A 419 -17.14 34.59 7.46
CA GLU A 419 -18.42 35.24 7.16
C GLU A 419 -18.74 35.16 5.67
N ASN A 420 -20.01 34.84 5.35
CA ASN A 420 -20.52 34.82 3.99
C ASN A 420 -19.67 34.00 3.02
N GLN A 421 -19.05 32.94 3.49
CA GLN A 421 -18.17 32.08 2.69
C GLN A 421 -19.00 31.33 1.64
N PRO A 422 -18.81 31.56 0.33
CA PRO A 422 -19.67 31.02 -0.73
C PRO A 422 -19.29 29.59 -1.14
N ALA A 423 -18.11 29.11 -0.68
CA ALA A 423 -17.56 27.80 -0.99
C ALA A 423 -16.66 27.30 0.14
N VAL A 424 -16.53 25.99 0.27
CA VAL A 424 -15.54 25.33 1.14
C VAL A 424 -14.68 24.40 0.30
N THR A 425 -13.37 24.49 0.47
CA THR A 425 -12.42 23.55 -0.12
C THR A 425 -12.25 22.36 0.82
N ILE A 426 -12.50 21.17 0.33
CA ILE A 426 -12.26 19.92 1.04
C ILE A 426 -10.91 19.37 0.57
N ASN A 427 -9.91 19.41 1.44
CA ASN A 427 -8.61 18.79 1.24
C ASN A 427 -8.64 17.43 1.96
N VAL A 428 -8.67 16.36 1.17
CA VAL A 428 -8.71 14.98 1.67
C VAL A 428 -7.29 14.53 1.98
N LEU A 429 -7.09 14.02 3.18
CA LEU A 429 -5.77 13.69 3.72
C LEU A 429 -5.71 12.24 4.22
N GLN A 430 -4.52 11.66 4.11
CA GLN A 430 -4.19 10.36 4.67
C GLN A 430 -2.89 10.46 5.48
N GLY A 431 -2.85 9.81 6.64
CA GLY A 431 -1.67 9.77 7.52
C GLY A 431 -2.00 9.75 8.99
N GLU A 432 -0.97 9.91 9.84
CA GLU A 432 -1.10 9.80 11.29
C GLU A 432 -0.76 11.09 12.05
N ARG A 433 -0.15 12.07 11.39
CA ARG A 433 0.28 13.33 12.01
C ARG A 433 -0.90 14.27 12.26
N SER A 434 -0.78 15.15 13.24
CA SER A 434 -1.85 16.09 13.60
C SER A 434 -1.97 17.29 12.67
N MET A 435 -0.90 17.61 11.91
CA MET A 435 -0.87 18.78 11.02
C MET A 435 -0.98 18.36 9.55
N VAL A 436 -1.66 19.17 8.75
CA VAL A 436 -1.88 18.94 7.31
C VAL A 436 -0.56 18.80 6.54
N ALA A 437 0.44 19.65 6.84
CA ALA A 437 1.73 19.66 6.17
C ALA A 437 2.51 18.34 6.32
N ASP A 438 2.19 17.57 7.34
CA ASP A 438 2.88 16.33 7.70
C ASP A 438 2.09 15.09 7.27
N ASN A 439 0.99 15.28 6.51
CA ASN A 439 0.14 14.21 5.99
C ASN A 439 -0.02 14.34 4.47
N LYS A 440 -0.42 13.25 3.82
CA LYS A 440 -0.65 13.24 2.39
C LYS A 440 -1.98 13.83 2.00
N SER A 441 -1.98 14.76 1.04
CA SER A 441 -3.18 15.14 0.33
C SER A 441 -3.49 14.11 -0.76
N LEU A 442 -4.62 13.44 -0.65
CA LEU A 442 -5.13 12.52 -1.66
C LEU A 442 -5.88 13.25 -2.78
N GLY A 443 -6.37 14.46 -2.50
CA GLY A 443 -7.06 15.28 -3.47
C GLY A 443 -7.79 16.46 -2.83
N ARG A 444 -8.17 17.42 -3.67
CA ARG A 444 -8.94 18.61 -3.25
C ARG A 444 -10.13 18.83 -4.17
N PHE A 445 -11.24 19.29 -3.60
CA PHE A 445 -12.40 19.71 -4.36
C PHE A 445 -13.17 20.79 -3.60
N ASP A 446 -13.95 21.60 -4.35
CA ASP A 446 -14.70 22.72 -3.78
C ASP A 446 -16.20 22.41 -3.77
N LEU A 447 -16.83 22.54 -2.62
CA LEU A 447 -18.28 22.63 -2.51
C LEU A 447 -18.67 24.10 -2.66
N VAL A 448 -19.29 24.44 -3.77
CA VAL A 448 -19.66 25.82 -4.14
C VAL A 448 -21.14 26.10 -3.98
N GLY A 449 -21.48 27.39 -3.87
CA GLY A 449 -22.86 27.85 -3.82
C GLY A 449 -23.53 27.66 -2.47
N ILE A 450 -22.76 27.80 -1.42
CA ILE A 450 -23.23 27.93 -0.05
C ILE A 450 -23.86 29.32 0.07
N PRO A 451 -25.09 29.45 0.57
CA PRO A 451 -25.74 30.75 0.78
C PRO A 451 -24.96 31.62 1.75
N PRO A 452 -24.94 32.94 1.54
CA PRO A 452 -24.37 33.87 2.51
C PRO A 452 -24.96 33.65 3.91
N ALA A 453 -24.10 33.33 4.85
CA ALA A 453 -24.50 33.08 6.25
C ALA A 453 -23.33 33.46 7.18
N PRO A 454 -23.62 33.73 8.44
CA PRO A 454 -22.58 33.92 9.44
C PRO A 454 -21.68 32.70 9.55
N ARG A 455 -20.41 32.93 9.88
CA ARG A 455 -19.44 31.89 10.21
C ARG A 455 -20.02 30.88 11.21
N GLY A 456 -19.83 29.60 10.98
CA GLY A 456 -20.26 28.52 11.85
C GLY A 456 -21.74 28.11 11.70
N VAL A 457 -22.52 28.82 10.86
CA VAL A 457 -23.96 28.50 10.65
C VAL A 457 -24.19 27.44 9.56
N PRO A 458 -23.53 27.50 8.39
CA PRO A 458 -23.67 26.45 7.39
C PRO A 458 -23.23 25.09 7.93
N GLN A 459 -23.99 24.06 7.59
CA GLN A 459 -23.70 22.68 8.00
C GLN A 459 -23.24 21.87 6.79
N ILE A 460 -21.96 21.53 6.75
CA ILE A 460 -21.32 20.80 5.65
C ILE A 460 -21.02 19.39 6.14
N GLU A 461 -21.81 18.43 5.70
CA GLU A 461 -21.57 17.02 5.97
C GLU A 461 -20.51 16.50 5.03
N VAL A 462 -19.39 16.01 5.58
CA VAL A 462 -18.34 15.31 4.83
C VAL A 462 -18.43 13.84 5.14
N THR A 463 -18.58 13.04 4.10
CA THR A 463 -18.72 11.58 4.16
C THR A 463 -17.54 10.91 3.48
N PHE A 464 -16.89 10.02 4.20
CA PHE A 464 -15.90 9.07 3.66
C PHE A 464 -16.58 7.72 3.49
N ASP A 465 -16.49 7.15 2.31
CA ASP A 465 -17.02 5.85 1.94
C ASP A 465 -15.89 5.01 1.34
N ILE A 466 -15.45 3.97 2.06
CA ILE A 466 -14.40 3.05 1.62
C ILE A 466 -15.08 1.77 1.17
N ASP A 467 -14.86 1.39 -0.08
CA ASP A 467 -15.39 0.15 -0.63
C ASP A 467 -14.60 -1.09 -0.14
N ALA A 468 -15.07 -2.26 -0.53
CA ALA A 468 -14.42 -3.53 -0.18
C ALA A 468 -13.05 -3.74 -0.87
N ASN A 469 -12.67 -2.89 -1.83
CA ASN A 469 -11.35 -2.87 -2.46
C ASN A 469 -10.39 -1.90 -1.77
N GLY A 470 -10.86 -1.17 -0.76
CA GLY A 470 -10.11 -0.11 -0.08
C GLY A 470 -10.08 1.21 -0.83
N ILE A 471 -10.92 1.39 -1.86
CA ILE A 471 -10.99 2.62 -2.65
C ILE A 471 -11.88 3.64 -1.93
N VAL A 472 -11.37 4.86 -1.79
CA VAL A 472 -11.99 5.94 -1.01
C VAL A 472 -12.81 6.86 -1.91
N HIS A 473 -14.07 7.09 -1.54
CA HIS A 473 -14.93 8.12 -2.09
C HIS A 473 -15.23 9.15 -1.01
N VAL A 474 -15.04 10.43 -1.32
CA VAL A 474 -15.34 11.51 -0.38
C VAL A 474 -16.42 12.42 -0.98
N THR A 475 -17.46 12.66 -0.20
CA THR A 475 -18.57 13.52 -0.58
C THR A 475 -18.72 14.63 0.44
N ALA A 476 -18.92 15.87 -0.03
CA ALA A 476 -19.29 17.00 0.81
C ALA A 476 -20.68 17.51 0.40
N LYS A 477 -21.56 17.72 1.38
CA LYS A 477 -22.93 18.15 1.16
C LYS A 477 -23.29 19.29 2.09
N ASP A 478 -23.80 20.38 1.54
CA ASP A 478 -24.45 21.43 2.33
C ASP A 478 -25.86 20.97 2.73
N LEU A 479 -26.07 20.78 4.01
CA LEU A 479 -27.37 20.28 4.54
C LEU A 479 -28.47 21.32 4.41
N GLY A 480 -28.14 22.62 4.31
CA GLY A 480 -29.11 23.70 4.14
C GLY A 480 -29.70 23.77 2.73
N THR A 481 -28.89 23.60 1.71
CA THR A 481 -29.30 23.68 0.29
C THR A 481 -29.48 22.34 -0.39
N GLY A 482 -28.92 21.29 0.21
CA GLY A 482 -28.83 19.97 -0.41
C GLY A 482 -27.81 19.86 -1.54
N LYS A 483 -27.01 20.91 -1.81
CA LYS A 483 -25.92 20.88 -2.80
C LYS A 483 -24.84 19.91 -2.35
N GLU A 484 -24.35 19.13 -3.28
CA GLU A 484 -23.38 18.08 -3.04
C GLU A 484 -22.27 18.11 -4.10
N GLN A 485 -21.05 17.82 -3.66
CA GLN A 485 -19.90 17.57 -4.52
C GLN A 485 -19.15 16.35 -3.98
N SER A 486 -18.57 15.58 -4.86
CA SER A 486 -17.82 14.39 -4.50
C SER A 486 -16.53 14.29 -5.30
N ILE A 487 -15.55 13.64 -4.72
CA ILE A 487 -14.34 13.22 -5.40
C ILE A 487 -14.20 11.71 -5.20
N LYS A 488 -13.95 10.99 -6.28
CA LYS A 488 -13.30 9.69 -6.23
C LYS A 488 -11.81 9.97 -6.19
N ILE A 489 -11.13 9.47 -5.19
CA ILE A 489 -9.69 9.65 -5.09
C ILE A 489 -9.04 8.90 -6.27
N THR A 490 -8.45 9.66 -7.17
CA THR A 490 -7.71 9.16 -8.32
C THR A 490 -6.31 9.78 -8.30
N ALA A 491 -5.30 8.99 -8.63
CA ALA A 491 -3.89 9.32 -8.49
C ALA A 491 -3.53 10.69 -9.09
N SER A 492 -3.23 11.66 -8.26
CA SER A 492 -2.62 12.92 -8.71
C SER A 492 -1.46 13.44 -7.86
N GLN A 493 -1.17 12.84 -6.70
CA GLN A 493 0.04 13.18 -5.93
C GLN A 493 0.57 11.98 -5.16
N LYS A 494 1.88 11.80 -5.22
CA LYS A 494 2.69 10.71 -4.72
C LYS A 494 2.96 10.85 -3.21
N LEU A 495 2.79 9.79 -2.44
CA LEU A 495 3.69 9.48 -1.35
C LEU A 495 4.65 8.39 -1.81
N ASP A 496 5.89 8.63 -1.51
CA ASP A 496 6.94 7.65 -1.41
C ASP A 496 6.71 6.85 -0.11
N ASP A 497 6.97 5.59 -0.12
CA ASP A 497 6.63 4.65 0.95
C ASP A 497 7.57 4.77 2.15
N GLU A 498 8.78 5.28 1.95
CA GLU A 498 9.62 5.82 3.03
C GLU A 498 8.88 6.93 3.78
N GLU A 499 8.03 7.65 3.09
CA GLU A 499 7.22 8.73 3.63
C GLU A 499 6.09 8.21 4.52
N VAL A 500 5.47 7.07 4.23
CA VAL A 500 4.42 6.45 5.08
C VAL A 500 5.02 5.92 6.38
N GLU A 501 6.13 5.17 6.33
CA GLU A 501 6.81 4.70 7.54
C GLU A 501 7.48 5.84 8.29
N ARG A 502 8.07 6.80 7.59
CA ARG A 502 8.55 8.04 8.20
C ARG A 502 7.42 8.77 8.91
N MET A 503 6.25 8.95 8.29
CA MET A 503 5.08 9.59 8.89
C MET A 503 4.61 8.89 10.16
N LYS A 504 4.62 7.56 10.20
CA LYS A 504 4.26 6.82 11.42
C LYS A 504 5.29 6.97 12.52
N LYS A 505 6.57 6.78 12.18
CA LYS A 505 7.67 6.91 13.11
C LYS A 505 7.76 8.34 13.65
N GLU A 506 7.67 9.32 12.76
CA GLU A 506 7.61 10.74 13.14
C GLU A 506 6.36 11.07 13.95
N ALA A 507 5.20 10.43 13.66
CA ALA A 507 3.99 10.59 14.47
C ALA A 507 4.18 10.06 15.89
N GLU A 508 4.89 8.94 16.07
CA GLU A 508 5.20 8.40 17.41
C GLU A 508 6.28 9.22 18.12
N GLU A 509 7.36 9.59 17.43
CA GLU A 509 8.46 10.41 17.97
C GLU A 509 8.00 11.82 18.35
N HIS A 510 7.05 12.39 17.61
CA HIS A 510 6.52 13.73 17.81
C HIS A 510 5.11 13.79 18.43
N ALA A 511 4.56 12.65 18.87
CA ALA A 511 3.18 12.55 19.35
C ALA A 511 2.84 13.58 20.47
N GLU A 512 3.76 13.80 21.40
CA GLU A 512 3.62 14.78 22.48
C GLU A 512 3.67 16.23 21.96
N GLU A 513 4.59 16.51 21.02
CA GLU A 513 4.77 17.83 20.40
C GLU A 513 3.58 18.17 19.49
N ASP A 514 3.16 17.22 18.66
CA ASP A 514 2.00 17.36 17.78
C ASP A 514 0.70 17.54 18.58
N LYS A 515 0.53 16.80 19.67
CA LYS A 515 -0.61 16.96 20.57
C LYS A 515 -0.64 18.36 21.17
N LYS A 516 0.49 18.83 21.66
CA LYS A 516 0.60 20.18 22.21
C LYS A 516 0.30 21.25 21.17
N ARG A 517 0.87 21.13 19.98
CA ARG A 517 0.63 22.06 18.86
C ARG A 517 -0.82 22.08 18.41
N LYS A 518 -1.47 20.91 18.37
CA LYS A 518 -2.90 20.79 18.09
C LYS A 518 -3.73 21.48 19.17
N GLU A 519 -3.46 21.23 20.46
CA GLU A 519 -4.15 21.87 21.60
C GLU A 519 -3.99 23.39 21.58
N GLU A 520 -2.80 23.89 21.21
CA GLU A 520 -2.54 25.33 21.06
C GLU A 520 -3.41 25.94 19.95
N ILE A 521 -3.50 25.30 18.78
CA ILE A 521 -4.33 25.75 17.67
C ILE A 521 -5.82 25.67 18.00
N GLU A 522 -6.26 24.60 18.63
CA GLU A 522 -7.66 24.46 19.08
C GLU A 522 -8.04 25.54 20.08
N THR A 523 -7.14 25.87 21.01
CA THR A 523 -7.35 26.97 21.98
C THR A 523 -7.51 28.31 21.26
N ILE A 524 -6.65 28.61 20.29
CA ILE A 524 -6.74 29.84 19.49
C ILE A 524 -8.06 29.88 18.69
N ASN A 525 -8.46 28.78 18.08
CA ASN A 525 -9.71 28.69 17.32
C ASN A 525 -10.95 28.87 18.21
N GLN A 526 -10.93 28.29 19.41
CA GLN A 526 -12.00 28.47 20.41
C GLN A 526 -12.10 29.93 20.87
N ALA A 527 -10.96 30.57 21.16
CA ALA A 527 -10.88 31.97 21.54
C ALA A 527 -11.43 32.89 20.44
N ASP A 528 -11.04 32.65 19.20
CA ASP A 528 -11.52 33.41 18.04
C ASP A 528 -13.05 33.22 17.84
N THR A 529 -13.55 32.00 18.01
CA THR A 529 -14.99 31.71 17.97
C THR A 529 -15.75 32.38 19.10
N LEU A 530 -15.16 32.43 20.31
CA LEU A 530 -15.74 33.12 21.47
C LEU A 530 -15.83 34.64 21.24
N VAL A 531 -14.76 35.25 20.71
CA VAL A 531 -14.75 36.68 20.32
C VAL A 531 -15.86 36.97 19.31
N TYR A 532 -15.90 36.19 18.24
CA TYR A 532 -16.89 36.35 17.18
C TYR A 532 -18.34 36.23 17.67
N SER A 533 -18.66 35.19 18.44
CA SER A 533 -20.00 34.98 18.97
C SER A 533 -20.39 36.05 19.99
N SER A 534 -19.43 36.53 20.81
CA SER A 534 -19.67 37.63 21.77
C SER A 534 -19.95 38.95 21.06
N GLU A 535 -19.20 39.28 20.00
CA GLU A 535 -19.43 40.49 19.20
C GLU A 535 -20.83 40.47 18.53
N LYS A 536 -21.29 39.32 18.11
CA LYS A 536 -22.66 39.15 17.59
C LYS A 536 -23.72 39.35 18.64
N LEU A 537 -23.55 38.73 19.81
CA LEU A 537 -24.47 38.86 20.93
C LEU A 537 -24.57 40.30 21.46
N PHE A 538 -23.49 41.09 21.40
CA PHE A 538 -23.50 42.50 21.80
C PHE A 538 -24.50 43.31 20.97
N LYS A 539 -24.65 43.02 19.66
CA LYS A 539 -25.65 43.67 18.83
C LYS A 539 -27.09 43.30 19.21
N ASP A 540 -27.29 42.05 19.61
CA ASP A 540 -28.61 41.53 19.96
C ASP A 540 -29.07 41.98 21.36
N PHE A 541 -28.14 42.29 22.25
CA PHE A 541 -28.40 42.72 23.65
C PHE A 541 -28.31 44.24 23.86
N GLU A 542 -27.99 45.00 22.81
CA GLU A 542 -27.94 46.46 22.93
C GLU A 542 -29.31 47.06 23.31
N GLY A 543 -29.36 47.74 24.47
CA GLY A 543 -30.60 48.27 25.05
C GLY A 543 -31.43 47.25 25.90
N LYS A 544 -31.02 45.97 25.99
CA LYS A 544 -31.75 44.95 26.75
C LYS A 544 -31.13 44.60 28.10
N VAL A 545 -29.86 44.99 28.34
CA VAL A 545 -29.10 44.73 29.58
C VAL A 545 -28.50 46.01 30.13
N LYS A 546 -28.08 46.00 31.42
CA LYS A 546 -27.47 47.16 32.06
C LYS A 546 -26.18 47.57 31.37
N LYS A 547 -26.08 48.83 30.98
CA LYS A 547 -24.98 49.38 30.18
C LYS A 547 -23.59 49.09 30.77
N LYS A 548 -23.45 49.16 32.09
CA LYS A 548 -22.20 48.89 32.83
C LYS A 548 -21.72 47.43 32.69
N GLU A 549 -22.64 46.47 32.75
CA GLU A 549 -22.33 45.03 32.64
C GLU A 549 -21.92 44.69 31.20
N LEU A 550 -22.59 45.30 30.20
CA LEU A 550 -22.27 45.12 28.80
C LEU A 550 -20.89 45.72 28.44
N GLU A 551 -20.53 46.88 29.04
CA GLU A 551 -19.23 47.53 28.81
C GLU A 551 -18.07 46.70 29.42
N ASP A 552 -18.26 46.09 30.61
CA ASP A 552 -17.25 45.22 31.25
C ASP A 552 -16.95 43.98 30.38
N ILE A 553 -18.01 43.32 29.88
CA ILE A 553 -17.86 42.14 29.00
C ILE A 553 -17.23 42.54 27.66
N LYS A 554 -17.66 43.66 27.05
CA LYS A 554 -17.04 44.20 25.83
C LYS A 554 -15.54 44.45 26.01
N GLY A 555 -15.14 44.98 27.16
CA GLY A 555 -13.72 45.19 27.50
C GLY A 555 -12.91 43.90 27.51
N LYS A 556 -13.45 42.85 28.18
CA LYS A 556 -12.80 41.53 28.25
C LYS A 556 -12.66 40.87 26.87
N VAL A 557 -13.70 40.97 26.04
CA VAL A 557 -13.68 40.43 24.66
C VAL A 557 -12.70 41.19 23.80
N MET A 558 -12.60 42.53 23.94
CA MET A 558 -11.60 43.32 23.23
C MET A 558 -10.16 42.95 23.61
N GLU A 559 -9.89 42.72 24.91
CA GLU A 559 -8.59 42.27 25.38
C GLU A 559 -8.23 40.88 24.79
N LEU A 560 -9.18 39.95 24.75
CA LEU A 560 -8.99 38.64 24.13
C LEU A 560 -8.71 38.78 22.63
N LYS A 561 -9.43 39.66 21.93
CA LYS A 561 -9.25 39.96 20.52
C LYS A 561 -7.85 40.54 20.21
N GLU A 562 -7.32 41.39 21.09
CA GLU A 562 -5.97 41.95 20.97
C GLU A 562 -4.90 40.83 21.08
N LEU A 563 -5.09 39.86 21.97
CA LEU A 563 -4.19 38.70 22.11
C LEU A 563 -4.19 37.79 20.89
N LEU A 564 -5.23 37.82 20.06
CA LEU A 564 -5.34 37.04 18.82
C LEU A 564 -4.74 37.70 17.58
N LYS A 565 -4.36 39.01 17.63
CA LYS A 565 -3.81 39.76 16.48
C LYS A 565 -2.37 39.39 16.10
N PRO A 566 -1.41 39.15 17.04
CA PRO A 566 -0.03 38.87 16.68
C PRO A 566 0.14 37.62 15.81
N GLU A 567 1.12 37.61 14.91
CA GLU A 567 1.46 36.39 14.12
C GLU A 567 1.84 35.22 15.04
N LYS A 568 2.62 35.48 16.08
CA LYS A 568 2.95 34.48 17.10
C LYS A 568 2.12 34.80 18.36
N LYS A 569 1.09 33.99 18.62
CA LYS A 569 0.15 34.16 19.71
C LYS A 569 0.67 33.57 21.01
N ASP A 570 0.46 34.28 22.11
CA ASP A 570 0.72 33.73 23.45
C ASP A 570 -0.49 32.91 23.88
N VAL A 571 -0.40 31.58 23.68
CA VAL A 571 -1.51 30.63 23.93
C VAL A 571 -1.89 30.58 25.38
N GLU A 572 -0.93 30.69 26.31
CA GLU A 572 -1.21 30.70 27.78
C GLU A 572 -1.96 31.96 28.17
N ALA A 573 -1.58 33.12 27.63
CA ALA A 573 -2.30 34.35 27.84
C ALA A 573 -3.74 34.30 27.28
N VAL A 574 -3.92 33.72 26.10
CA VAL A 574 -5.22 33.50 25.47
C VAL A 574 -6.09 32.59 26.34
N LYS A 575 -5.57 31.44 26.78
CA LYS A 575 -6.27 30.46 27.61
C LYS A 575 -6.71 31.05 28.96
N LYS A 576 -5.85 31.85 29.57
CA LYS A 576 -6.17 32.53 30.85
C LYS A 576 -7.25 33.61 30.69
N LYS A 577 -7.37 34.17 29.46
CA LYS A 577 -8.32 35.24 29.20
C LYS A 577 -9.69 34.75 28.74
N MET A 578 -9.77 33.56 28.13
CA MET A 578 -11.01 32.86 27.83
C MET A 578 -11.80 32.52 29.10
#